data_37a980cf53114133f34e1f81b48bd693
#
_entry.id   37a980cf53114133f34e1f81b48bd693
#
_cell.length_a   1.000
_cell.length_b   1.000
_cell.length_c   1.000
_cell.angle_alpha   90.00
_cell.angle_beta   90.00
_cell.angle_gamma   90.00
#
_symmetry.space_group_name_H-M   'P 1'
#
loop_
_entity.id
_entity.type
_entity.pdbx_description
1 polymer ?
#
loop_
_entity_poly.entity_id
_entity_poly.type
_entity_poly.pdbx_seq_one_letter_code
_entity_poly.pdbx_strand_id
1 'polypeptide(L)'
;IQHEIIRLLAVKSGNIFMVGDEDQSIYAFRGAYPEALTDFEKTYKNAQILFMEQNFRSTPEIIGVADSFVKCNRFRREKTIRAVNKSGIPVRIVRCERRNVQYDFLCGIAARNEQQTAALFRNNDSAVVLVDMLERNNIPYRLKGGEKTFFTSRPVLDITEIIRFINNPYDIDSFMAIYYKIGLYITKQTAEAACKISSQRHITITDALLGIDTGTQISVNSKRNIKQTAQLMQQAQNSSATEVLSIILHGMQYADYAHKNGLDENKYDILRMLARNVNSSAELIDRLSELSGIMAEHKDDPDSKFTLSTVHSSKGLEYDCVYLLDVIDNVLPCITKDKLNDKEDIKQYEEERRLFYVAVTRARKELYLFSCKGESSEFLDEIDKNLPIEYTDSNDIFFSLFARDMLGRVYCDSKNGRGIIIACCAEKLCIRYASGKTELKTLAEMLTDRDRTVTYIKSEELEKLNVTNEKPIPEKTENIRFKAGDRIYHSSFGNGVIKNIDKAGIGTVYFESNGETKRLLLKACLDKGIIVLS
;
A
#
# COMPACT_ATOMS: atom_id res chain seq x y z
N ILE A 1 4.09 -29.38 25.26
CA ILE A 1 3.50 -30.72 24.95
C ILE A 1 4.34 -31.41 23.85
N GLN A 2 4.52 -30.83 22.65
CA GLN A 2 5.22 -31.46 21.51
C GLN A 2 6.65 -31.88 21.87
N HIS A 3 7.44 -31.00 22.48
CA HIS A 3 8.81 -31.31 22.92
C HIS A 3 8.87 -32.47 23.96
N GLU A 4 7.88 -32.53 24.86
CA GLU A 4 7.79 -33.62 25.82
C GLU A 4 7.45 -34.97 25.16
N ILE A 5 6.57 -34.95 24.15
CA ILE A 5 6.27 -36.14 23.34
C ILE A 5 7.55 -36.61 22.62
N ILE A 6 8.31 -35.72 22.00
CA ILE A 6 9.56 -36.01 21.33
C ILE A 6 10.57 -36.62 22.31
N ARG A 7 10.69 -36.00 23.51
CA ARG A 7 11.56 -36.49 24.57
C ARG A 7 11.22 -37.93 24.99
N LEU A 8 9.93 -38.22 25.20
CA LEU A 8 9.45 -39.54 25.57
C LEU A 8 9.70 -40.59 24.46
N LEU A 9 9.49 -40.24 23.19
CA LEU A 9 9.76 -41.10 22.06
C LEU A 9 11.24 -41.44 21.92
N ALA A 10 12.11 -40.50 22.24
CA ALA A 10 13.55 -40.62 22.10
C ALA A 10 14.25 -41.30 23.30
N VAL A 11 13.56 -41.51 24.43
CA VAL A 11 14.13 -42.06 25.68
C VAL A 11 14.92 -43.37 25.46
N LYS A 12 14.44 -44.27 24.59
CA LYS A 12 15.08 -45.56 24.37
C LYS A 12 16.23 -45.51 23.38
N SER A 13 16.15 -44.74 22.33
CA SER A 13 17.14 -44.74 21.24
C SER A 13 18.19 -43.64 21.40
N GLY A 14 17.85 -42.53 22.06
CA GLY A 14 18.68 -41.34 22.11
C GLY A 14 18.94 -40.71 20.72
N ASN A 15 18.34 -41.27 19.68
CA ASN A 15 18.57 -40.83 18.29
C ASN A 15 17.53 -39.77 17.89
N ILE A 16 17.94 -38.51 17.97
CA ILE A 16 17.12 -37.36 17.57
C ILE A 16 17.91 -36.55 16.54
N PHE A 17 17.26 -36.26 15.43
CA PHE A 17 17.73 -35.28 14.45
C PHE A 17 16.71 -34.15 14.33
N MET A 18 17.10 -32.95 14.73
CA MET A 18 16.23 -31.77 14.73
C MET A 18 16.79 -30.73 13.76
N VAL A 19 15.95 -30.24 12.87
CA VAL A 19 16.26 -29.16 11.94
C VAL A 19 15.35 -27.95 12.24
N GLY A 20 15.92 -26.79 12.31
CA GLY A 20 15.16 -25.56 12.54
C GLY A 20 16.00 -24.32 12.30
N ASP A 21 15.35 -23.19 12.34
CA ASP A 21 15.95 -21.87 12.25
C ASP A 21 15.24 -20.95 13.25
N GLU A 22 15.94 -20.58 14.33
CA GLU A 22 15.40 -19.70 15.37
C GLU A 22 15.10 -18.29 14.84
N ASP A 23 15.85 -17.85 13.82
CA ASP A 23 15.64 -16.55 13.18
C ASP A 23 14.34 -16.53 12.33
N GLN A 24 13.76 -17.69 12.03
CA GLN A 24 12.45 -17.82 11.38
C GLN A 24 11.32 -18.19 12.35
N SER A 25 11.53 -18.08 13.67
CA SER A 25 10.49 -18.35 14.66
C SER A 25 9.56 -17.14 14.81
N ILE A 26 8.42 -17.21 14.13
CA ILE A 26 7.41 -16.13 14.04
C ILE A 26 6.01 -16.57 14.53
N TYR A 27 5.93 -17.63 15.33
CA TYR A 27 4.67 -18.16 15.84
C TYR A 27 4.66 -18.27 17.38
N ALA A 28 5.33 -17.33 18.09
CA ALA A 28 5.32 -17.30 19.56
C ALA A 28 3.89 -17.17 20.10
N PHE A 29 3.03 -16.41 19.43
CA PHE A 29 1.60 -16.29 19.77
C PHE A 29 0.82 -17.63 19.65
N ARG A 30 1.37 -18.65 18.99
CA ARG A 30 0.86 -20.03 18.94
C ARG A 30 1.63 -20.99 19.86
N GLY A 31 2.47 -20.44 20.75
CA GLY A 31 3.28 -21.24 21.68
C GLY A 31 4.54 -21.83 21.04
N ALA A 32 5.04 -21.24 19.94
CA ALA A 32 6.35 -21.62 19.42
C ALA A 32 7.43 -21.31 20.48
N TYR A 33 8.38 -22.26 20.65
CA TYR A 33 9.43 -22.18 21.65
C TYR A 33 10.80 -22.25 20.96
N PRO A 34 11.33 -21.13 20.46
CA PRO A 34 12.61 -21.10 19.74
C PRO A 34 13.79 -21.50 20.62
N GLU A 35 13.69 -21.33 21.93
CA GLU A 35 14.70 -21.73 22.90
C GLU A 35 14.98 -23.25 22.86
N ALA A 36 14.03 -24.06 22.37
CA ALA A 36 14.26 -25.48 22.18
C ALA A 36 15.43 -25.80 21.23
N LEU A 37 15.67 -24.92 20.23
CA LEU A 37 16.83 -25.02 19.34
C LEU A 37 18.10 -24.47 20.01
N THR A 38 18.02 -23.31 20.63
CA THR A 38 19.20 -22.68 21.26
C THR A 38 19.68 -23.44 22.49
N ASP A 39 18.78 -24.12 23.21
CA ASP A 39 19.07 -24.89 24.41
C ASP A 39 19.17 -26.42 24.14
N PHE A 40 19.23 -26.84 22.88
CA PHE A 40 19.24 -28.25 22.50
C PHE A 40 20.38 -29.03 23.17
N GLU A 41 21.59 -28.49 23.22
CA GLU A 41 22.78 -29.08 23.87
C GLU A 41 22.63 -29.20 25.38
N LYS A 42 21.85 -28.26 26.01
CA LYS A 42 21.56 -28.35 27.45
C LYS A 42 20.65 -29.56 27.74
N THR A 43 19.75 -29.86 26.81
CA THR A 43 18.78 -30.93 26.95
C THR A 43 19.40 -32.30 26.56
N TYR A 44 20.24 -32.32 25.51
CA TYR A 44 20.87 -33.50 24.95
C TYR A 44 22.38 -33.36 25.00
N LYS A 45 23.01 -33.88 26.06
CA LYS A 45 24.43 -33.63 26.41
C LYS A 45 25.47 -33.99 25.36
N ASN A 46 25.16 -34.90 24.43
CA ASN A 46 26.07 -35.36 23.37
C ASN A 46 25.63 -34.88 21.98
N ALA A 47 24.80 -33.86 21.92
CA ALA A 47 24.31 -33.33 20.66
C ALA A 47 25.45 -32.71 19.83
N GLN A 48 25.42 -32.94 18.54
CA GLN A 48 26.26 -32.22 17.56
C GLN A 48 25.42 -31.17 16.87
N ILE A 49 25.94 -29.95 16.83
CA ILE A 49 25.29 -28.84 16.13
C ILE A 49 25.99 -28.61 14.78
N LEU A 50 25.21 -28.63 13.72
CA LEU A 50 25.68 -28.36 12.36
C LEU A 50 24.96 -27.13 11.85
N PHE A 51 25.71 -26.16 11.32
CA PHE A 51 25.17 -24.96 10.73
C PHE A 51 25.06 -25.08 9.22
N MET A 52 23.85 -24.72 8.68
CA MET A 52 23.63 -24.59 7.25
C MET A 52 23.76 -23.11 6.89
N GLU A 53 24.99 -22.68 6.55
CA GLU A 53 25.32 -21.28 6.31
C GLU A 53 25.21 -20.86 4.84
N GLN A 54 25.00 -21.81 3.92
CA GLN A 54 24.85 -21.50 2.49
C GLN A 54 23.40 -21.29 2.11
N ASN A 55 23.11 -20.13 1.51
CA ASN A 55 21.80 -19.80 0.97
C ASN A 55 21.81 -19.89 -0.55
N PHE A 56 20.98 -20.78 -1.10
CA PHE A 56 20.84 -21.04 -2.53
C PHE A 56 19.63 -20.32 -3.15
N ARG A 57 18.86 -19.58 -2.34
CA ARG A 57 17.61 -18.93 -2.77
C ARG A 57 17.85 -17.52 -3.29
N SER A 58 18.41 -16.66 -2.44
CA SER A 58 18.44 -15.22 -2.62
C SER A 58 19.80 -14.73 -3.14
N THR A 59 19.82 -13.52 -3.71
CA THR A 59 21.05 -12.85 -4.12
C THR A 59 21.87 -12.37 -2.90
N PRO A 60 23.18 -12.10 -3.05
CA PRO A 60 24.02 -11.58 -1.98
C PRO A 60 23.51 -10.28 -1.34
N GLU A 61 22.89 -9.38 -2.13
CA GLU A 61 22.34 -8.11 -1.68
C GLU A 61 21.19 -8.34 -0.69
N ILE A 62 20.27 -9.26 -1.01
CA ILE A 62 19.14 -9.60 -0.15
C ILE A 62 19.63 -10.28 1.14
N ILE A 63 20.56 -11.24 1.00
CA ILE A 63 21.10 -11.94 2.17
C ILE A 63 21.90 -11.01 3.06
N GLY A 64 22.66 -10.06 2.49
CA GLY A 64 23.39 -9.06 3.25
C GLY A 64 22.46 -8.25 4.15
N VAL A 65 21.35 -7.76 3.61
CA VAL A 65 20.33 -7.02 4.37
C VAL A 65 19.70 -7.92 5.44
N ALA A 66 19.29 -9.13 5.10
CA ALA A 66 18.65 -10.05 6.04
C ALA A 66 19.59 -10.45 7.20
N ASP A 67 20.83 -10.83 6.91
CA ASP A 67 21.80 -11.30 7.90
C ASP A 67 22.26 -10.17 8.83
N SER A 68 22.56 -8.98 8.28
CA SER A 68 22.92 -7.82 9.10
C SER A 68 21.79 -7.40 10.05
N PHE A 69 20.56 -7.40 9.55
CA PHE A 69 19.40 -6.99 10.32
C PHE A 69 19.06 -7.95 11.46
N VAL A 70 19.02 -9.27 11.18
CA VAL A 70 18.64 -10.26 12.19
C VAL A 70 19.69 -10.41 13.30
N LYS A 71 20.95 -10.05 13.03
CA LYS A 71 22.04 -10.02 14.02
C LYS A 71 21.80 -9.04 15.18
N CYS A 72 20.91 -8.09 15.03
CA CYS A 72 20.49 -7.20 16.11
C CYS A 72 19.69 -7.92 17.22
N ASN A 73 19.16 -9.13 16.98
CA ASN A 73 18.48 -9.93 17.99
C ASN A 73 19.49 -10.57 18.97
N ARG A 74 19.11 -10.60 20.26
CA ARG A 74 19.94 -11.16 21.34
C ARG A 74 19.76 -12.66 21.52
N PHE A 75 18.53 -13.16 21.30
CA PHE A 75 18.18 -14.56 21.52
C PHE A 75 18.29 -15.37 20.23
N ARG A 76 19.57 -15.58 19.79
CA ARG A 76 19.90 -16.36 18.60
C ARG A 76 21.29 -17.00 18.72
N ARG A 77 21.57 -18.00 17.89
CA ARG A 77 22.93 -18.53 17.71
C ARG A 77 23.73 -17.69 16.73
N GLU A 78 25.02 -17.53 16.99
CA GLU A 78 25.91 -16.93 16.01
C GLU A 78 26.06 -17.83 14.80
N LYS A 79 25.70 -17.34 13.64
CA LYS A 79 25.86 -17.97 12.33
C LYS A 79 26.01 -16.89 11.28
N THR A 80 26.68 -17.21 10.18
CA THR A 80 26.89 -16.30 9.06
C THR A 80 26.30 -16.90 7.80
N ILE A 81 25.25 -16.29 7.27
CA ILE A 81 24.60 -16.77 6.06
C ILE A 81 25.30 -16.21 4.84
N ARG A 82 25.69 -17.06 3.91
CA ARG A 82 26.38 -16.70 2.67
C ARG A 82 25.54 -17.09 1.47
N ALA A 83 25.27 -16.13 0.59
CA ALA A 83 24.60 -16.41 -0.67
C ALA A 83 25.54 -17.15 -1.64
N VAL A 84 25.02 -18.17 -2.31
CA VAL A 84 25.71 -18.90 -3.38
C VAL A 84 25.37 -18.34 -4.75
N ASN A 85 24.23 -17.67 -4.88
CA ASN A 85 23.78 -17.08 -6.12
C ASN A 85 24.66 -15.90 -6.56
N LYS A 86 24.58 -15.57 -7.84
CA LYS A 86 25.26 -14.39 -8.41
C LYS A 86 24.64 -13.12 -7.85
N SER A 87 25.46 -12.05 -7.82
CA SER A 87 25.02 -10.69 -7.51
C SER A 87 23.86 -10.26 -8.42
N GLY A 88 22.89 -9.60 -7.82
CA GLY A 88 21.70 -9.07 -8.47
C GLY A 88 21.65 -7.54 -8.40
N ILE A 89 20.43 -7.01 -8.31
CA ILE A 89 20.23 -5.58 -8.11
C ILE A 89 20.25 -5.23 -6.61
N PRO A 90 20.58 -3.98 -6.24
CA PRO A 90 20.47 -3.52 -4.86
C PRO A 90 19.07 -3.71 -4.29
N VAL A 91 18.97 -3.90 -2.98
CA VAL A 91 17.69 -3.83 -2.28
C VAL A 91 17.18 -2.39 -2.34
N ARG A 92 15.92 -2.19 -2.72
CA ARG A 92 15.33 -0.87 -2.90
C ARG A 92 14.42 -0.49 -1.75
N ILE A 93 14.72 0.65 -1.12
CA ILE A 93 13.83 1.29 -0.16
C ILE A 93 13.08 2.40 -0.89
N VAL A 94 11.77 2.16 -1.09
CA VAL A 94 10.89 3.04 -1.86
C VAL A 94 10.16 3.97 -0.91
N ARG A 95 10.42 5.27 -1.01
CA ARG A 95 9.77 6.30 -0.20
C ARG A 95 8.56 6.85 -0.94
N CYS A 96 7.38 6.60 -0.39
CA CYS A 96 6.12 7.11 -0.92
C CYS A 96 5.78 8.46 -0.28
N GLU A 97 5.28 9.42 -1.06
CA GLU A 97 4.74 10.67 -0.53
C GLU A 97 3.52 10.42 0.37
N ARG A 98 2.72 9.41 0.03
CA ARG A 98 1.53 8.97 0.75
C ARG A 98 1.39 7.47 0.64
N ARG A 99 0.78 6.86 1.64
CA ARG A 99 0.57 5.42 1.72
C ARG A 99 -0.16 4.82 0.51
N ASN A 100 -1.11 5.55 -0.10
CA ASN A 100 -1.85 5.06 -1.27
C ASN A 100 -0.98 4.85 -2.53
N VAL A 101 0.15 5.55 -2.65
CA VAL A 101 1.02 5.44 -3.84
C VAL A 101 1.60 4.04 -3.99
N GLN A 102 1.88 3.32 -2.88
CA GLN A 102 2.35 1.94 -2.94
C GLN A 102 1.32 1.00 -3.58
N TYR A 103 0.03 1.24 -3.35
CA TYR A 103 -1.05 0.42 -3.93
C TYR A 103 -1.23 0.68 -5.43
N ASP A 104 -1.17 1.95 -5.84
CA ASP A 104 -1.17 2.34 -7.28
C ASP A 104 -0.01 1.65 -8.01
N PHE A 105 1.19 1.66 -7.41
CA PHE A 105 2.38 1.01 -7.94
C PHE A 105 2.16 -0.51 -8.10
N LEU A 106 1.68 -1.18 -7.05
CA LEU A 106 1.49 -2.63 -7.06
C LEU A 106 0.38 -3.08 -7.99
N CYS A 107 -0.66 -2.28 -8.16
CA CYS A 107 -1.70 -2.52 -9.15
C CYS A 107 -1.10 -2.55 -10.57
N GLY A 108 -0.19 -1.63 -10.87
CA GLY A 108 0.56 -1.63 -12.13
C GLY A 108 1.47 -2.87 -12.29
N ILE A 109 2.19 -3.29 -11.25
CA ILE A 109 3.00 -4.52 -11.27
C ILE A 109 2.14 -5.76 -11.50
N ALA A 110 1.00 -5.87 -10.80
CA ALA A 110 0.08 -6.99 -10.95
C ALA A 110 -0.47 -7.09 -12.38
N ALA A 111 -0.82 -5.94 -13.00
CA ALA A 111 -1.32 -5.89 -14.37
C ALA A 111 -0.30 -6.42 -15.40
N ARG A 112 1.00 -6.27 -15.15
CA ARG A 112 2.06 -6.77 -16.04
C ARG A 112 2.21 -8.29 -15.98
N ASN A 113 2.00 -8.88 -14.82
CA ASN A 113 2.03 -10.33 -14.59
C ASN A 113 3.28 -11.05 -15.15
N GLU A 114 4.47 -10.41 -15.07
CA GLU A 114 5.68 -10.87 -15.77
C GLU A 114 6.39 -12.01 -15.06
N GLN A 115 6.59 -11.90 -13.73
CA GLN A 115 7.34 -12.85 -12.92
C GLN A 115 6.60 -13.20 -11.63
N GLN A 116 7.02 -14.28 -10.96
CA GLN A 116 6.47 -14.69 -9.67
C GLN A 116 6.73 -13.58 -8.63
N THR A 117 5.71 -12.83 -8.32
CA THR A 117 5.79 -11.63 -7.48
C THR A 117 4.90 -11.77 -6.26
N ALA A 118 5.39 -11.33 -5.11
CA ALA A 118 4.56 -11.21 -3.91
C ALA A 118 4.52 -9.78 -3.38
N ALA A 119 3.32 -9.32 -3.05
CA ALA A 119 3.11 -8.19 -2.16
C ALA A 119 2.88 -8.75 -0.75
N LEU A 120 3.86 -8.54 0.13
CA LEU A 120 3.84 -9.01 1.50
C LEU A 120 3.45 -7.87 2.45
N PHE A 121 2.67 -8.19 3.46
CA PHE A 121 2.21 -7.22 4.46
C PHE A 121 2.17 -7.85 5.84
N ARG A 122 2.29 -7.00 6.87
CA ARG A 122 2.24 -7.44 8.28
C ARG A 122 0.83 -7.85 8.68
N ASN A 123 -0.16 -7.06 8.32
CA ASN A 123 -1.57 -7.25 8.66
C ASN A 123 -2.43 -7.30 7.40
N ASN A 124 -3.53 -8.04 7.42
CA ASN A 124 -4.49 -8.12 6.31
C ASN A 124 -5.11 -6.76 5.94
N ASP A 125 -5.07 -5.79 6.84
CA ASP A 125 -5.55 -4.43 6.59
C ASP A 125 -4.88 -3.77 5.39
N SER A 126 -3.55 -3.94 5.27
CA SER A 126 -2.79 -3.40 4.12
C SER A 126 -3.23 -4.01 2.78
N ALA A 127 -3.81 -5.21 2.80
CA ALA A 127 -4.31 -5.84 1.58
C ALA A 127 -5.65 -5.27 1.10
N VAL A 128 -6.48 -4.74 2.01
CA VAL A 128 -7.88 -4.36 1.69
C VAL A 128 -7.94 -3.36 0.55
N VAL A 129 -7.11 -2.31 0.59
CA VAL A 129 -7.07 -1.28 -0.45
C VAL A 129 -6.57 -1.85 -1.78
N LEU A 130 -5.52 -2.69 -1.72
CA LEU A 130 -4.95 -3.30 -2.93
C LEU A 130 -5.95 -4.28 -3.58
N VAL A 131 -6.65 -5.07 -2.78
CA VAL A 131 -7.73 -5.96 -3.26
C VAL A 131 -8.84 -5.14 -3.91
N ASP A 132 -9.29 -4.03 -3.29
CA ASP A 132 -10.29 -3.13 -3.89
C ASP A 132 -9.86 -2.64 -5.27
N MET A 133 -8.59 -2.22 -5.41
CA MET A 133 -8.06 -1.70 -6.66
C MET A 133 -7.91 -2.79 -7.73
N LEU A 134 -7.43 -3.97 -7.37
CA LEU A 134 -7.29 -5.10 -8.30
C LEU A 134 -8.64 -5.58 -8.82
N GLU A 135 -9.65 -5.69 -7.94
CA GLU A 135 -11.01 -6.08 -8.33
C GLU A 135 -11.66 -5.04 -9.27
N ARG A 136 -11.55 -3.74 -8.95
CA ARG A 136 -12.10 -2.67 -9.80
C ARG A 136 -11.46 -2.63 -11.19
N ASN A 137 -10.20 -3.03 -11.30
CA ASN A 137 -9.47 -3.04 -12.57
C ASN A 137 -9.48 -4.42 -13.25
N ASN A 138 -10.20 -5.42 -12.71
CA ASN A 138 -10.24 -6.80 -13.20
C ASN A 138 -8.85 -7.41 -13.40
N ILE A 139 -7.91 -7.11 -12.50
CA ILE A 139 -6.53 -7.62 -12.53
C ILE A 139 -6.49 -8.93 -11.75
N PRO A 140 -6.00 -10.05 -12.34
CA PRO A 140 -5.92 -11.33 -11.67
C PRO A 140 -4.85 -11.32 -10.57
N TYR A 141 -5.14 -11.96 -9.44
CA TYR A 141 -4.23 -12.08 -8.29
C TYR A 141 -4.53 -13.34 -7.49
N ARG A 142 -3.59 -13.72 -6.63
CA ARG A 142 -3.75 -14.76 -5.62
C ARG A 142 -3.73 -14.15 -4.23
N LEU A 143 -4.68 -14.52 -3.37
CA LEU A 143 -4.73 -14.05 -1.99
C LEU A 143 -4.51 -15.21 -1.03
N LYS A 144 -3.41 -15.15 -0.25
CA LYS A 144 -3.08 -16.14 0.78
C LYS A 144 -3.22 -15.55 2.18
N GLY A 145 -4.00 -16.23 3.02
CA GLY A 145 -4.19 -15.81 4.42
C GLY A 145 -5.10 -14.60 4.58
N GLY A 146 -6.06 -14.42 3.68
CA GLY A 146 -7.09 -13.40 3.81
C GLY A 146 -7.97 -13.67 5.04
N GLU A 147 -8.13 -12.68 5.90
CA GLU A 147 -8.98 -12.74 7.09
C GLU A 147 -9.92 -11.54 7.13
N LYS A 148 -11.07 -11.72 7.78
CA LYS A 148 -12.07 -10.65 7.95
C LYS A 148 -11.75 -9.68 9.09
N THR A 149 -10.55 -9.73 9.67
CA THR A 149 -10.19 -8.98 10.89
C THR A 149 -10.39 -7.48 10.75
N PHE A 150 -10.10 -6.91 9.57
CA PHE A 150 -10.40 -5.51 9.27
C PHE A 150 -11.89 -5.21 9.41
N PHE A 151 -12.74 -5.98 8.73
CA PHE A 151 -14.18 -5.72 8.64
C PHE A 151 -14.93 -5.99 9.94
N THR A 152 -14.38 -6.86 10.81
CA THR A 152 -14.94 -7.18 12.13
C THR A 152 -14.30 -6.34 13.25
N SER A 153 -13.34 -5.48 12.92
CA SER A 153 -12.72 -4.59 13.89
C SER A 153 -13.72 -3.54 14.40
N ARG A 154 -13.60 -3.20 15.69
CA ARG A 154 -14.54 -2.28 16.33
C ARG A 154 -14.63 -0.92 15.61
N PRO A 155 -13.52 -0.26 15.19
CA PRO A 155 -13.63 1.01 14.47
C PRO A 155 -14.43 0.93 13.18
N VAL A 156 -14.26 -0.15 12.39
CA VAL A 156 -14.97 -0.32 11.13
C VAL A 156 -16.46 -0.59 11.36
N LEU A 157 -16.78 -1.46 12.34
CA LEU A 157 -18.19 -1.72 12.72
C LEU A 157 -18.86 -0.46 13.25
N ASP A 158 -18.19 0.27 14.15
CA ASP A 158 -18.75 1.50 14.73
C ASP A 158 -19.04 2.55 13.64
N ILE A 159 -18.10 2.78 12.72
CA ILE A 159 -18.30 3.71 11.59
C ILE A 159 -19.41 3.24 10.67
N THR A 160 -19.51 1.94 10.41
CA THR A 160 -20.61 1.36 9.62
C THR A 160 -21.96 1.63 10.28
N GLU A 161 -22.08 1.41 11.58
CA GLU A 161 -23.34 1.68 12.32
C GLU A 161 -23.66 3.19 12.36
N ILE A 162 -22.65 4.06 12.49
CA ILE A 162 -22.88 5.51 12.42
C ILE A 162 -23.39 5.92 11.03
N ILE A 163 -22.81 5.38 9.95
CA ILE A 163 -23.28 5.64 8.58
C ILE A 163 -24.72 5.11 8.38
N ARG A 164 -25.04 3.91 8.89
CA ARG A 164 -26.41 3.38 8.82
C ARG A 164 -27.39 4.32 9.51
N PHE A 165 -27.05 4.80 10.69
CA PHE A 165 -27.90 5.74 11.42
C PHE A 165 -28.02 7.10 10.71
N ILE A 166 -26.95 7.62 10.08
CA ILE A 166 -27.02 8.83 9.25
C ILE A 166 -28.02 8.65 8.09
N ASN A 167 -27.97 7.49 7.42
CA ASN A 167 -28.84 7.18 6.29
C ASN A 167 -30.27 6.83 6.71
N ASN A 168 -30.46 6.29 7.91
CA ASN A 168 -31.78 5.97 8.50
C ASN A 168 -31.89 6.45 9.95
N PRO A 169 -32.28 7.72 10.19
CA PRO A 169 -32.39 8.29 11.55
C PRO A 169 -33.48 7.68 12.44
N TYR A 170 -34.19 6.66 11.95
CA TYR A 170 -35.21 5.89 12.68
C TYR A 170 -34.67 4.55 13.18
N ASP A 171 -33.46 4.16 12.78
CA ASP A 171 -32.85 2.86 13.12
C ASP A 171 -32.42 2.84 14.59
N ILE A 172 -33.22 2.11 15.38
CA ILE A 172 -33.01 1.96 16.83
C ILE A 172 -31.75 1.15 17.12
N ASP A 173 -31.50 0.10 16.36
CA ASP A 173 -30.40 -0.82 16.62
C ASP A 173 -29.07 -0.10 16.37
N SER A 174 -28.93 0.57 15.24
CA SER A 174 -27.75 1.38 14.94
C SER A 174 -27.57 2.51 15.95
N PHE A 175 -28.64 3.22 16.34
CA PHE A 175 -28.55 4.27 17.34
C PHE A 175 -28.07 3.75 18.71
N MET A 176 -28.66 2.66 19.19
CA MET A 176 -28.28 2.05 20.47
C MET A 176 -26.84 1.51 20.48
N ALA A 177 -26.29 1.16 19.33
CA ALA A 177 -24.90 0.77 19.18
C ALA A 177 -23.91 1.95 19.27
N ILE A 178 -24.37 3.19 18.96
CA ILE A 178 -23.46 4.34 18.75
C ILE A 178 -23.69 5.54 19.67
N TYR A 179 -24.85 5.70 20.34
CA TYR A 179 -25.24 6.93 21.06
C TYR A 179 -24.19 7.45 22.05
N TYR A 180 -23.42 6.56 22.67
CA TYR A 180 -22.37 6.90 23.64
C TYR A 180 -21.00 7.15 22.99
N LYS A 181 -20.88 6.95 21.67
CA LYS A 181 -19.63 7.07 20.90
C LYS A 181 -19.52 8.37 20.12
N ILE A 182 -20.63 9.08 19.88
CA ILE A 182 -20.75 10.23 18.99
C ILE A 182 -21.01 11.55 19.72
N GLY A 183 -20.45 11.75 20.90
CA GLY A 183 -20.46 13.03 21.60
C GLY A 183 -21.83 13.54 22.07
N LEU A 184 -22.87 12.71 22.13
CA LEU A 184 -24.21 13.11 22.61
C LEU A 184 -24.25 13.35 24.12
N TYR A 185 -23.41 12.64 24.89
CA TYR A 185 -23.34 12.71 26.35
C TYR A 185 -24.71 12.52 27.04
N ILE A 186 -25.46 11.50 26.64
CA ILE A 186 -26.73 11.10 27.21
C ILE A 186 -26.62 9.76 27.93
N THR A 187 -27.53 9.50 28.86
CA THR A 187 -27.60 8.19 29.53
C THR A 187 -28.30 7.15 28.66
N LYS A 188 -28.05 5.86 28.98
CA LYS A 188 -28.75 4.75 28.31
C LYS A 188 -30.28 4.89 28.43
N GLN A 189 -30.76 5.25 29.60
CA GLN A 189 -32.18 5.45 29.86
C GLN A 189 -32.78 6.55 28.96
N THR A 190 -32.04 7.65 28.74
CA THR A 190 -32.46 8.73 27.84
C THR A 190 -32.50 8.25 26.38
N ALA A 191 -31.49 7.46 25.96
CA ALA A 191 -31.45 6.90 24.61
C ALA A 191 -32.64 5.95 24.36
N GLU A 192 -32.92 5.03 25.29
CA GLU A 192 -34.06 4.10 25.21
C GLU A 192 -35.42 4.84 25.18
N ALA A 193 -35.56 5.89 26.00
CA ALA A 193 -36.77 6.71 26.00
C ALA A 193 -36.97 7.43 24.64
N ALA A 194 -35.90 7.99 24.05
CA ALA A 194 -35.96 8.60 22.75
C ALA A 194 -36.35 7.62 21.64
N CYS A 195 -35.78 6.40 21.64
CA CYS A 195 -36.14 5.33 20.72
C CYS A 195 -37.61 4.97 20.81
N LYS A 196 -38.14 4.81 22.01
CA LYS A 196 -39.58 4.51 22.24
C LYS A 196 -40.49 5.61 21.69
N ILE A 197 -40.13 6.86 21.91
CA ILE A 197 -40.88 8.00 21.44
C ILE A 197 -40.81 8.14 19.91
N SER A 198 -39.61 7.97 19.34
CA SER A 198 -39.40 7.93 17.89
C SER A 198 -40.36 6.91 17.24
N SER A 199 -40.41 5.69 17.75
CA SER A 199 -41.33 4.64 17.24
C SER A 199 -42.82 4.97 17.41
N GLN A 200 -43.21 5.58 18.53
CA GLN A 200 -44.61 5.92 18.80
C GLN A 200 -45.11 7.11 17.97
N ARG A 201 -44.25 8.09 17.71
CA ARG A 201 -44.64 9.34 17.04
C ARG A 201 -44.17 9.42 15.58
N HIS A 202 -43.46 8.43 15.10
CA HIS A 202 -42.88 8.39 13.75
C HIS A 202 -42.03 9.63 13.43
N ILE A 203 -41.20 10.05 14.38
CA ILE A 203 -40.22 11.13 14.25
C ILE A 203 -38.82 10.56 14.36
N THR A 204 -37.79 11.30 13.88
CA THR A 204 -36.40 10.85 14.02
C THR A 204 -35.99 10.72 15.48
N ILE A 205 -35.03 9.86 15.80
CA ILE A 205 -34.54 9.69 17.17
C ILE A 205 -33.90 10.98 17.66
N THR A 206 -33.24 11.76 16.79
CA THR A 206 -32.69 13.06 17.13
C THR A 206 -33.77 14.10 17.47
N ASP A 207 -34.89 14.12 16.74
CA ASP A 207 -36.02 14.99 17.06
C ASP A 207 -36.68 14.56 18.37
N ALA A 208 -36.76 13.26 18.61
CA ALA A 208 -37.23 12.72 19.88
C ALA A 208 -36.37 13.20 21.05
N LEU A 209 -35.04 13.25 20.91
CA LEU A 209 -34.12 13.77 21.94
C LEU A 209 -34.26 15.30 22.16
N LEU A 210 -34.55 16.06 21.11
CA LEU A 210 -34.64 17.53 21.17
C LEU A 210 -35.99 18.04 21.65
N GLY A 211 -37.06 17.35 21.27
CA GLY A 211 -38.45 17.83 21.42
C GLY A 211 -39.18 17.34 22.64
N ILE A 212 -38.57 16.47 23.50
CA ILE A 212 -39.34 15.70 24.44
C ILE A 212 -38.87 15.90 25.87
N ASP A 213 -39.90 16.05 26.71
CA ASP A 213 -39.80 15.74 28.10
C ASP A 213 -39.68 14.19 28.25
N THR A 214 -38.44 13.71 28.17
CA THR A 214 -38.11 12.29 28.32
C THR A 214 -38.33 11.80 29.75
N GLY A 215 -38.83 12.64 30.66
CA GLY A 215 -38.84 12.35 32.08
C GLY A 215 -37.41 12.27 32.69
N THR A 216 -36.38 12.43 31.85
CA THR A 216 -34.97 12.48 32.26
C THR A 216 -34.42 13.87 31.97
N GLN A 217 -33.70 14.45 32.96
CA GLN A 217 -33.07 15.76 32.76
C GLN A 217 -31.90 15.64 31.78
N ILE A 218 -32.07 16.13 30.55
CA ILE A 218 -30.98 16.31 29.59
C ILE A 218 -30.30 17.65 29.90
N SER A 219 -28.99 17.65 30.13
CA SER A 219 -28.23 18.88 30.40
C SER A 219 -28.29 19.84 29.20
N VAL A 220 -28.12 21.16 29.48
CA VAL A 220 -28.06 22.18 28.42
C VAL A 220 -26.96 21.88 27.39
N ASN A 221 -25.81 21.38 27.87
CA ASN A 221 -24.69 21.00 27.01
C ASN A 221 -25.04 19.79 26.11
N SER A 222 -25.70 18.76 26.66
CA SER A 222 -26.14 17.61 25.87
C SER A 222 -27.18 18.02 24.82
N LYS A 223 -28.12 18.92 25.14
CA LYS A 223 -29.09 19.45 24.15
C LYS A 223 -28.38 20.18 23.02
N ARG A 224 -27.35 20.97 23.33
CA ARG A 224 -26.52 21.64 22.31
C ARG A 224 -25.82 20.62 21.40
N ASN A 225 -25.19 19.60 22.00
CA ASN A 225 -24.48 18.56 21.25
C ASN A 225 -25.44 17.74 20.36
N ILE A 226 -26.61 17.38 20.87
CA ILE A 226 -27.65 16.68 20.09
C ILE A 226 -28.04 17.50 18.86
N LYS A 227 -28.29 18.82 19.04
CA LYS A 227 -28.64 19.72 17.95
C LYS A 227 -27.51 19.81 16.92
N GLN A 228 -26.26 19.91 17.37
CA GLN A 228 -25.09 19.95 16.50
C GLN A 228 -24.94 18.62 15.72
N THR A 229 -25.07 17.49 16.40
CA THR A 229 -25.02 16.17 15.76
C THR A 229 -26.12 15.98 14.74
N ALA A 230 -27.36 16.42 15.02
CA ALA A 230 -28.46 16.38 14.05
C ALA A 230 -28.17 17.21 12.79
N GLN A 231 -27.58 18.40 12.94
CA GLN A 231 -27.15 19.24 11.82
C GLN A 231 -26.05 18.56 11.00
N LEU A 232 -25.05 17.96 11.67
CA LEU A 232 -23.97 17.23 11.01
C LEU A 232 -24.49 16.00 10.25
N MET A 233 -25.49 15.28 10.79
CA MET A 233 -26.13 14.16 10.10
C MET A 233 -26.86 14.62 8.83
N GLN A 234 -27.59 15.74 8.91
CA GLN A 234 -28.26 16.31 7.73
C GLN A 234 -27.25 16.76 6.67
N GLN A 235 -26.11 17.34 7.07
CA GLN A 235 -25.02 17.66 6.16
C GLN A 235 -24.44 16.39 5.53
N ALA A 236 -24.18 15.35 6.33
CA ALA A 236 -23.58 14.10 5.91
C ALA A 236 -24.42 13.37 4.85
N GLN A 237 -25.75 13.45 4.91
CA GLN A 237 -26.67 12.82 3.92
C GLN A 237 -26.43 13.32 2.48
N ASN A 238 -25.92 14.55 2.32
CA ASN A 238 -25.65 15.17 1.02
C ASN A 238 -24.14 15.29 0.71
N SER A 239 -23.29 14.65 1.50
CA SER A 239 -21.84 14.71 1.37
C SER A 239 -21.25 13.47 0.73
N SER A 240 -20.07 13.59 0.13
CA SER A 240 -19.29 12.47 -0.36
C SER A 240 -18.89 11.50 0.77
N ALA A 241 -18.58 10.24 0.46
CA ALA A 241 -18.16 9.26 1.47
C ALA A 241 -16.96 9.73 2.30
N THR A 242 -16.00 10.45 1.69
CA THR A 242 -14.84 11.00 2.39
C THR A 242 -15.20 12.11 3.36
N GLU A 243 -16.15 12.97 3.00
CA GLU A 243 -16.64 14.05 3.87
C GLU A 243 -17.45 13.46 5.03
N VAL A 244 -18.28 12.43 4.77
CA VAL A 244 -19.01 11.70 5.81
C VAL A 244 -18.06 11.13 6.85
N LEU A 245 -16.97 10.47 6.43
CA LEU A 245 -15.94 9.98 7.35
C LEU A 245 -15.31 11.11 8.18
N SER A 246 -15.03 12.26 7.57
CA SER A 246 -14.50 13.43 8.29
C SER A 246 -15.49 13.97 9.31
N ILE A 247 -16.78 14.04 8.96
CA ILE A 247 -17.87 14.47 9.86
C ILE A 247 -17.96 13.49 11.05
N ILE A 248 -17.91 12.18 10.80
CA ILE A 248 -17.98 11.16 11.86
C ILE A 248 -16.77 11.29 12.80
N LEU A 249 -15.57 11.30 12.26
CA LEU A 249 -14.33 11.28 13.05
C LEU A 249 -14.17 12.54 13.89
N HIS A 250 -14.36 13.71 13.29
CA HIS A 250 -14.05 14.99 13.93
C HIS A 250 -15.31 15.75 14.35
N GLY A 251 -16.32 15.83 13.49
CA GLY A 251 -17.56 16.57 13.80
C GLY A 251 -18.39 15.91 14.91
N MET A 252 -18.54 14.60 14.83
CA MET A 252 -19.28 13.81 15.84
C MET A 252 -18.38 13.28 16.98
N GLN A 253 -17.10 13.68 17.02
CA GLN A 253 -16.13 13.34 18.07
C GLN A 253 -15.87 11.83 18.24
N TYR A 254 -16.07 11.03 17.19
CA TYR A 254 -15.80 9.59 17.26
C TYR A 254 -14.30 9.28 17.44
N ALA A 255 -13.41 10.09 16.83
CA ALA A 255 -11.96 9.93 17.02
C ALA A 255 -11.54 10.09 18.49
N ASP A 256 -12.11 11.05 19.23
CA ASP A 256 -11.84 11.23 20.66
C ASP A 256 -12.30 10.04 21.49
N TYR A 257 -13.47 9.48 21.15
CA TYR A 257 -13.96 8.26 21.78
C TYR A 257 -13.02 7.08 21.53
N ALA A 258 -12.62 6.89 20.27
CA ALA A 258 -11.76 5.80 19.86
C ALA A 258 -10.37 5.87 20.53
N HIS A 259 -9.76 7.06 20.54
CA HIS A 259 -8.48 7.32 21.19
C HIS A 259 -8.53 6.97 22.69
N LYS A 260 -9.56 7.44 23.41
CA LYS A 260 -9.76 7.15 24.83
C LYS A 260 -9.94 5.66 25.13
N ASN A 261 -10.43 4.89 24.16
CA ASN A 261 -10.65 3.45 24.31
C ASN A 261 -9.55 2.59 23.68
N GLY A 262 -8.45 3.20 23.23
CA GLY A 262 -7.30 2.50 22.65
C GLY A 262 -7.64 1.75 21.37
N LEU A 263 -8.57 2.28 20.56
CA LEU A 263 -8.95 1.67 19.28
C LEU A 263 -7.90 1.98 18.22
N ASP A 264 -7.71 1.06 17.27
CA ASP A 264 -6.72 1.17 16.21
C ASP A 264 -7.12 2.24 15.16
N GLU A 265 -6.44 3.38 15.21
CA GLU A 265 -6.68 4.51 14.32
C GLU A 265 -6.21 4.28 12.87
N ASN A 266 -5.32 3.30 12.62
CA ASN A 266 -4.87 2.96 11.25
C ASN A 266 -6.03 2.52 10.35
N LYS A 267 -7.14 2.04 10.94
CA LYS A 267 -8.35 1.66 10.19
C LYS A 267 -9.00 2.84 9.46
N TYR A 268 -8.86 4.07 10.01
CA TYR A 268 -9.46 5.26 9.39
C TYR A 268 -8.80 5.62 8.07
N ASP A 269 -7.49 5.44 7.95
CA ASP A 269 -6.78 5.72 6.71
C ASP A 269 -7.19 4.77 5.60
N ILE A 270 -7.39 3.50 5.93
CA ILE A 270 -7.91 2.50 4.98
C ILE A 270 -9.34 2.86 4.55
N LEU A 271 -10.22 3.17 5.51
CA LEU A 271 -11.59 3.61 5.19
C LEU A 271 -11.60 4.86 4.31
N ARG A 272 -10.72 5.85 4.58
CA ARG A 272 -10.58 7.04 3.74
C ARG A 272 -10.11 6.71 2.32
N MET A 273 -9.18 5.76 2.18
CA MET A 273 -8.72 5.33 0.85
C MET A 273 -9.84 4.65 0.06
N LEU A 274 -10.62 3.76 0.70
CA LEU A 274 -11.78 3.12 0.08
C LEU A 274 -12.88 4.14 -0.27
N ALA A 275 -13.15 5.09 0.64
CA ALA A 275 -14.17 6.11 0.45
C ALA A 275 -13.90 7.05 -0.74
N ARG A 276 -12.64 7.21 -1.17
CA ARG A 276 -12.29 8.00 -2.36
C ARG A 276 -12.79 7.37 -3.67
N ASN A 277 -13.03 6.08 -3.66
CA ASN A 277 -13.39 5.29 -4.84
C ASN A 277 -14.89 5.01 -4.94
N VAL A 278 -15.70 5.64 -4.07
CA VAL A 278 -17.16 5.51 -4.03
C VAL A 278 -17.83 6.89 -3.96
N ASN A 279 -19.06 7.00 -4.43
CA ASN A 279 -19.77 8.28 -4.51
C ASN A 279 -20.52 8.64 -3.23
N SER A 280 -20.95 7.65 -2.46
CA SER A 280 -21.75 7.85 -1.25
C SER A 280 -21.31 6.96 -0.09
N SER A 281 -21.71 7.35 1.11
CA SER A 281 -21.47 6.52 2.31
C SER A 281 -22.24 5.20 2.31
N ALA A 282 -23.38 5.13 1.65
CA ALA A 282 -24.11 3.87 1.45
C ALA A 282 -23.32 2.91 0.56
N GLU A 283 -22.82 3.40 -0.58
CA GLU A 283 -21.95 2.62 -1.46
C GLU A 283 -20.66 2.13 -0.76
N LEU A 284 -20.13 2.91 0.21
CA LEU A 284 -19.00 2.47 1.03
C LEU A 284 -19.36 1.24 1.87
N ILE A 285 -20.55 1.21 2.50
CA ILE A 285 -21.00 0.05 3.29
C ILE A 285 -21.14 -1.19 2.40
N ASP A 286 -21.77 -1.04 1.24
CA ASP A 286 -21.95 -2.15 0.30
C ASP A 286 -20.60 -2.68 -0.16
N ARG A 287 -19.66 -1.79 -0.48
CA ARG A 287 -18.30 -2.17 -0.88
C ARG A 287 -17.52 -2.86 0.23
N LEU A 288 -17.63 -2.42 1.48
CA LEU A 288 -17.03 -3.10 2.63
C LEU A 288 -17.57 -4.52 2.79
N SER A 289 -18.87 -4.72 2.60
CA SER A 289 -19.50 -6.04 2.66
C SER A 289 -18.98 -6.96 1.55
N GLU A 290 -18.91 -6.45 0.31
CA GLU A 290 -18.38 -7.18 -0.85
C GLU A 290 -16.92 -7.58 -0.64
N LEU A 291 -16.04 -6.64 -0.26
CA LEU A 291 -14.62 -6.90 0.03
C LEU A 291 -14.44 -7.92 1.15
N SER A 292 -15.30 -7.87 2.18
CA SER A 292 -15.28 -8.88 3.26
C SER A 292 -15.57 -10.28 2.72
N GLY A 293 -16.46 -10.43 1.73
CA GLY A 293 -16.72 -11.68 1.03
C GLY A 293 -15.50 -12.16 0.25
N ILE A 294 -14.98 -11.29 -0.63
CA ILE A 294 -13.82 -11.58 -1.48
C ILE A 294 -12.60 -12.03 -0.66
N MET A 295 -12.30 -11.32 0.43
CA MET A 295 -11.15 -11.66 1.28
C MET A 295 -11.32 -12.97 2.04
N ALA A 296 -12.56 -13.41 2.28
CA ALA A 296 -12.83 -14.69 2.93
C ALA A 296 -12.71 -15.89 1.99
N GLU A 297 -12.91 -15.69 0.70
CA GLU A 297 -12.91 -16.76 -0.31
C GLU A 297 -11.49 -17.23 -0.71
N HIS A 298 -10.44 -16.57 -0.24
CA HIS A 298 -9.04 -16.90 -0.58
C HIS A 298 -8.83 -17.08 -2.09
N LYS A 299 -9.09 -16.03 -2.86
CA LYS A 299 -8.98 -16.05 -4.32
C LYS A 299 -7.63 -16.61 -4.77
N ASP A 300 -7.64 -17.67 -5.57
CA ASP A 300 -6.45 -18.29 -6.16
C ASP A 300 -6.61 -18.38 -7.68
N ASP A 301 -6.34 -17.26 -8.37
CA ASP A 301 -6.38 -17.21 -9.82
C ASP A 301 -5.13 -17.93 -10.39
N PRO A 302 -5.31 -19.07 -11.11
CA PRO A 302 -4.19 -19.88 -11.59
C PRO A 302 -3.32 -19.16 -12.62
N ASP A 303 -3.86 -18.20 -13.35
CA ASP A 303 -3.16 -17.45 -14.40
C ASP A 303 -2.33 -16.29 -13.83
N SER A 304 -2.56 -15.92 -12.56
CA SER A 304 -1.83 -14.85 -11.92
C SER A 304 -0.47 -15.32 -11.38
N LYS A 305 0.54 -14.52 -11.63
CA LYS A 305 1.87 -14.61 -10.99
C LYS A 305 2.00 -13.65 -9.80
N PHE A 306 0.98 -12.84 -9.52
CA PHE A 306 0.97 -11.86 -8.45
C PHE A 306 0.24 -12.40 -7.22
N THR A 307 0.95 -12.51 -6.10
CA THR A 307 0.43 -13.05 -4.84
C THR A 307 0.39 -11.97 -3.77
N LEU A 308 -0.76 -11.81 -3.13
CA LEU A 308 -0.92 -11.06 -1.88
C LEU A 308 -0.84 -12.03 -0.71
N SER A 309 0.00 -11.74 0.27
CA SER A 309 0.14 -12.62 1.43
C SER A 309 0.59 -11.87 2.68
N THR A 310 0.08 -12.28 3.84
CA THR A 310 0.75 -11.87 5.08
C THR A 310 2.15 -12.48 5.13
N VAL A 311 3.08 -11.83 5.82
CA VAL A 311 4.41 -12.39 6.04
C VAL A 311 4.33 -13.78 6.70
N HIS A 312 3.41 -13.97 7.64
CA HIS A 312 3.19 -15.27 8.30
C HIS A 312 2.79 -16.37 7.31
N SER A 313 1.84 -16.07 6.41
CA SER A 313 1.35 -17.02 5.41
C SER A 313 2.37 -17.29 4.29
N SER A 314 3.33 -16.39 4.11
CA SER A 314 4.42 -16.55 3.14
C SER A 314 5.58 -17.42 3.61
N LYS A 315 5.59 -17.80 4.91
CA LYS A 315 6.64 -18.67 5.45
C LYS A 315 6.69 -20.02 4.71
N GLY A 316 7.88 -20.40 4.27
CA GLY A 316 8.09 -21.60 3.45
C GLY A 316 7.90 -21.37 1.94
N LEU A 317 7.35 -20.25 1.52
CA LEU A 317 7.22 -19.87 0.12
C LEU A 317 8.42 -19.03 -0.33
N GLU A 318 8.55 -18.83 -1.65
CA GLU A 318 9.57 -17.98 -2.24
C GLU A 318 9.08 -17.40 -3.57
N TYR A 319 9.55 -16.20 -3.91
CA TYR A 319 9.13 -15.45 -5.06
C TYR A 319 10.33 -14.80 -5.76
N ASP A 320 10.24 -14.58 -7.07
CA ASP A 320 11.31 -13.89 -7.78
C ASP A 320 11.46 -12.45 -7.31
N CYS A 321 10.35 -11.76 -7.14
CA CYS A 321 10.28 -10.40 -6.65
C CYS A 321 9.37 -10.28 -5.43
N VAL A 322 9.80 -9.54 -4.42
CA VAL A 322 9.01 -9.26 -3.21
C VAL A 322 8.89 -7.75 -3.01
N TYR A 323 7.67 -7.30 -2.82
CA TYR A 323 7.31 -5.97 -2.37
C TYR A 323 6.79 -6.07 -0.94
N LEU A 324 7.50 -5.50 0.03
CA LEU A 324 7.07 -5.45 1.43
C LEU A 324 6.40 -4.11 1.69
N LEU A 325 5.10 -4.17 1.98
CA LEU A 325 4.23 -3.01 2.19
C LEU A 325 4.34 -2.46 3.61
N ASP A 326 4.06 -1.17 3.74
CA ASP A 326 3.86 -0.52 5.03
C ASP A 326 5.00 -0.77 6.02
N VAL A 327 6.26 -0.62 5.57
CA VAL A 327 7.43 -0.63 6.45
C VAL A 327 7.49 0.73 7.16
N ILE A 328 6.56 0.91 8.10
CA ILE A 328 6.34 2.12 8.89
C ILE A 328 6.12 1.74 10.35
N ASP A 329 6.48 2.62 11.28
CA ASP A 329 6.30 2.38 12.71
C ASP A 329 4.83 2.16 13.09
N ASN A 330 4.58 1.35 14.10
CA ASN A 330 3.27 0.86 14.53
C ASN A 330 2.53 -0.04 13.52
N VAL A 331 3.16 -0.38 12.38
CA VAL A 331 2.70 -1.42 11.45
C VAL A 331 3.74 -2.52 11.33
N LEU A 332 4.97 -2.19 10.93
CA LEU A 332 6.12 -3.10 10.90
C LEU A 332 7.39 -2.31 11.26
N PRO A 333 7.82 -2.36 12.55
CA PRO A 333 7.26 -3.16 13.65
C PRO A 333 5.92 -2.63 14.20
N CYS A 334 5.12 -3.54 14.79
CA CYS A 334 3.89 -3.15 15.48
C CYS A 334 4.13 -2.56 16.89
N ILE A 335 5.31 -2.75 17.44
CA ILE A 335 5.80 -2.14 18.68
C ILE A 335 7.15 -1.49 18.41
N THR A 336 7.33 -0.26 18.85
CA THR A 336 8.56 0.53 18.64
C THR A 336 9.44 0.54 19.89
N LYS A 337 10.73 0.87 19.75
CA LYS A 337 11.72 0.83 20.84
C LYS A 337 11.34 1.68 22.04
N ASP A 338 10.72 2.82 21.81
CA ASP A 338 10.26 3.74 22.84
C ASP A 338 9.16 3.16 23.74
N LYS A 339 8.48 2.10 23.28
CA LYS A 339 7.40 1.40 24.01
C LYS A 339 7.86 0.15 24.73
N LEU A 340 9.17 -0.18 24.68
CA LEU A 340 9.71 -1.37 25.33
C LEU A 340 9.92 -1.10 26.83
N ASN A 341 9.09 -1.71 27.68
CA ASN A 341 9.11 -1.51 29.13
C ASN A 341 9.70 -2.71 29.88
N ASP A 342 9.51 -3.91 29.38
CA ASP A 342 9.91 -5.14 30.05
C ASP A 342 10.52 -6.19 29.11
N LYS A 343 10.82 -7.39 29.66
CA LYS A 343 11.43 -8.48 28.89
C LYS A 343 10.48 -9.07 27.84
N GLU A 344 9.19 -9.00 28.06
CA GLU A 344 8.20 -9.54 27.14
C GLU A 344 8.08 -8.63 25.91
N ASP A 345 8.06 -7.30 26.12
CA ASP A 345 8.11 -6.31 25.05
C ASP A 345 9.35 -6.50 24.17
N ILE A 346 10.52 -6.74 24.79
CA ILE A 346 11.76 -7.01 24.05
C ILE A 346 11.64 -8.29 23.21
N LYS A 347 11.05 -9.36 23.75
CA LYS A 347 10.85 -10.60 23.00
C LYS A 347 9.88 -10.38 21.82
N GLN A 348 8.82 -9.63 22.04
CA GLN A 348 7.86 -9.28 21.00
C GLN A 348 8.53 -8.45 19.89
N TYR A 349 9.36 -7.47 20.28
CA TYR A 349 10.14 -6.69 19.32
C TYR A 349 11.13 -7.54 18.50
N GLU A 350 11.81 -8.49 19.15
CA GLU A 350 12.68 -9.44 18.45
C GLU A 350 11.89 -10.40 17.54
N GLU A 351 10.65 -10.73 17.88
CA GLU A 351 9.76 -11.49 17.00
C GLU A 351 9.37 -10.68 15.75
N GLU A 352 9.08 -9.40 15.90
CA GLU A 352 8.84 -8.50 14.75
C GLU A 352 10.09 -8.41 13.85
N ARG A 353 11.32 -8.39 14.42
CA ARG A 353 12.54 -8.50 13.59
C ARG A 353 12.64 -9.82 12.84
N ARG A 354 12.30 -10.96 13.48
CA ARG A 354 12.25 -12.24 12.79
C ARG A 354 11.22 -12.23 11.69
N LEU A 355 10.09 -11.56 11.90
CA LEU A 355 9.06 -11.42 10.89
C LEU A 355 9.57 -10.65 9.67
N PHE A 356 10.23 -9.50 9.90
CA PHE A 356 10.87 -8.74 8.84
C PHE A 356 11.94 -9.57 8.11
N TYR A 357 12.80 -10.28 8.84
CA TYR A 357 13.79 -11.20 8.28
C TYR A 357 13.13 -12.29 7.40
N VAL A 358 12.02 -12.87 7.85
CA VAL A 358 11.27 -13.85 7.06
C VAL A 358 10.75 -13.21 5.78
N ALA A 359 10.17 -12.00 5.85
CA ALA A 359 9.68 -11.28 4.68
C ALA A 359 10.78 -11.05 3.63
N VAL A 360 11.92 -10.50 4.07
CA VAL A 360 13.09 -10.22 3.21
C VAL A 360 13.60 -11.50 2.54
N THR A 361 13.70 -12.59 3.29
CA THR A 361 14.21 -13.90 2.79
C THR A 361 13.22 -14.66 1.91
N ARG A 362 12.02 -14.09 1.62
CA ARG A 362 11.10 -14.65 0.59
C ARG A 362 11.52 -14.28 -0.81
N ALA A 363 12.31 -13.21 -0.98
CA ALA A 363 12.77 -12.75 -2.28
C ALA A 363 13.96 -13.61 -2.80
N ARG A 364 13.90 -13.97 -4.07
CA ARG A 364 14.98 -14.65 -4.77
C ARG A 364 15.91 -13.68 -5.49
N LYS A 365 15.34 -12.72 -6.24
CA LYS A 365 16.07 -11.83 -7.16
C LYS A 365 15.94 -10.37 -6.78
N GLU A 366 14.74 -9.91 -6.42
CA GLU A 366 14.44 -8.50 -6.22
C GLU A 366 13.65 -8.27 -4.93
N LEU A 367 14.04 -7.23 -4.18
CA LEU A 367 13.37 -6.84 -2.95
C LEU A 367 13.13 -5.33 -2.93
N TYR A 368 11.89 -4.96 -2.68
CA TYR A 368 11.43 -3.58 -2.53
C TYR A 368 10.76 -3.42 -1.17
N LEU A 369 11.18 -2.43 -0.40
CA LEU A 369 10.66 -2.10 0.92
C LEU A 369 9.95 -0.74 0.83
N PHE A 370 8.63 -0.72 1.01
CA PHE A 370 7.85 0.51 0.92
C PHE A 370 7.72 1.21 2.28
N SER A 371 8.10 2.48 2.32
CA SER A 371 7.92 3.38 3.47
C SER A 371 7.22 4.68 3.04
N CYS A 372 6.73 5.45 4.01
CA CYS A 372 6.12 6.75 3.77
C CYS A 372 7.01 7.88 4.29
N LYS A 373 6.99 9.04 3.61
CA LYS A 373 7.66 10.24 4.10
C LYS A 373 7.03 10.68 5.42
N GLY A 374 7.85 10.85 6.44
CA GLY A 374 7.41 11.25 7.79
C GLY A 374 6.95 10.09 8.69
N GLU A 375 6.81 8.87 8.17
CA GLU A 375 6.37 7.67 8.90
C GLU A 375 7.29 6.47 8.61
N SER A 376 8.61 6.69 8.58
CA SER A 376 9.56 5.61 8.30
C SER A 376 9.65 4.64 9.49
N SER A 377 9.85 3.36 9.18
CA SER A 377 10.10 2.34 10.21
C SER A 377 11.52 2.44 10.75
N GLU A 378 11.66 2.34 12.08
CA GLU A 378 12.98 2.21 12.71
C GLU A 378 13.75 0.95 12.24
N PHE A 379 13.06 -0.05 11.69
CA PHE A 379 13.70 -1.22 11.08
C PHE A 379 14.54 -0.86 9.85
N LEU A 380 14.13 0.15 9.09
CA LEU A 380 14.92 0.64 7.95
C LEU A 380 16.19 1.36 8.39
N ASP A 381 16.16 2.00 9.57
CA ASP A 381 17.34 2.66 10.14
C ASP A 381 18.35 1.66 10.75
N GLU A 382 17.90 0.44 11.10
CA GLU A 382 18.75 -0.63 11.62
C GLU A 382 19.51 -1.40 10.52
N ILE A 383 19.11 -1.25 9.25
CA ILE A 383 19.81 -1.89 8.14
C ILE A 383 21.19 -1.23 7.97
N ASP A 384 22.24 -2.04 7.82
CA ASP A 384 23.60 -1.55 7.62
C ASP A 384 23.72 -0.71 6.35
N LYS A 385 24.06 0.57 6.52
CA LYS A 385 24.19 1.55 5.42
C LYS A 385 25.35 1.27 4.46
N ASN A 386 26.25 0.36 4.81
CA ASN A 386 27.35 -0.06 3.93
C ASN A 386 26.92 -1.12 2.90
N LEU A 387 25.72 -1.65 3.04
CA LEU A 387 25.17 -2.63 2.10
C LEU A 387 24.71 -1.95 0.80
N PRO A 388 24.61 -2.69 -0.30
CA PRO A 388 24.10 -2.17 -1.57
C PRO A 388 22.58 -1.93 -1.50
N ILE A 389 22.21 -0.79 -0.94
CA ILE A 389 20.82 -0.34 -0.79
C ILE A 389 20.62 0.91 -1.66
N GLU A 390 19.58 0.90 -2.45
CA GLU A 390 19.15 2.04 -3.25
C GLU A 390 17.92 2.69 -2.60
N TYR A 391 18.07 3.94 -2.17
CA TYR A 391 16.95 4.76 -1.72
C TYR A 391 16.37 5.49 -2.93
N THR A 392 15.08 5.31 -3.16
CA THR A 392 14.42 5.89 -4.33
C THR A 392 13.04 6.41 -3.97
N ASP A 393 12.61 7.46 -4.62
CA ASP A 393 11.25 7.93 -4.51
C ASP A 393 10.30 7.05 -5.36
N SER A 394 9.08 6.85 -4.87
CA SER A 394 8.07 6.06 -5.59
C SER A 394 7.83 6.57 -7.02
N ASN A 395 7.96 7.87 -7.24
CA ASN A 395 7.79 8.48 -8.56
C ASN A 395 8.88 8.03 -9.54
N ASP A 396 10.15 7.96 -9.09
CA ASP A 396 11.29 7.58 -9.94
C ASP A 396 11.21 6.11 -10.36
N ILE A 397 10.87 5.23 -9.41
CA ILE A 397 10.68 3.80 -9.72
C ILE A 397 9.46 3.60 -10.62
N PHE A 398 8.33 4.20 -10.28
CA PHE A 398 7.13 4.10 -11.08
C PHE A 398 7.42 4.57 -12.51
N PHE A 399 8.10 5.68 -12.64
CA PHE A 399 8.49 6.20 -13.93
C PHE A 399 9.41 5.24 -14.69
N SER A 400 10.45 4.72 -14.04
CA SER A 400 11.41 3.80 -14.68
C SER A 400 10.78 2.48 -15.15
N LEU A 401 9.81 1.95 -14.37
CA LEU A 401 9.16 0.68 -14.66
C LEU A 401 7.95 0.82 -15.61
N PHE A 402 7.19 1.91 -15.51
CA PHE A 402 5.89 2.04 -16.19
C PHE A 402 5.87 3.09 -17.31
N ALA A 403 6.87 3.95 -17.41
CA ALA A 403 6.86 5.01 -18.40
C ALA A 403 6.63 4.49 -19.83
N ARG A 404 7.25 3.37 -20.18
CA ARG A 404 7.07 2.72 -21.49
C ARG A 404 5.66 2.16 -21.69
N ASP A 405 5.08 1.58 -20.64
CA ASP A 405 3.76 0.97 -20.67
C ASP A 405 2.63 2.00 -20.68
N MET A 406 2.95 3.24 -20.33
CA MET A 406 1.99 4.35 -20.38
C MET A 406 1.85 4.96 -21.79
N LEU A 407 2.79 4.69 -22.69
CA LEU A 407 2.69 5.16 -24.07
C LEU A 407 1.45 4.60 -24.76
N GLY A 408 0.67 5.47 -25.38
CA GLY A 408 -0.56 5.11 -26.07
C GLY A 408 -1.78 4.94 -25.15
N ARG A 409 -1.64 5.09 -23.83
CA ARG A 409 -2.80 5.08 -22.92
C ARG A 409 -3.53 6.41 -22.96
N VAL A 410 -4.84 6.33 -22.74
CA VAL A 410 -5.68 7.53 -22.60
C VAL A 410 -5.65 7.99 -21.15
N TYR A 411 -5.34 9.25 -20.97
CA TYR A 411 -5.43 10.00 -19.73
C TYR A 411 -6.56 11.02 -19.82
N CYS A 412 -7.43 11.05 -18.81
CA CYS A 412 -8.45 12.07 -18.68
C CYS A 412 -8.15 12.94 -17.46
N ASP A 413 -8.21 14.24 -17.61
CA ASP A 413 -8.21 15.19 -16.51
C ASP A 413 -9.41 16.14 -16.58
N SER A 414 -9.76 16.74 -15.42
CA SER A 414 -10.88 17.67 -15.28
C SER A 414 -10.70 18.96 -16.08
N LYS A 415 -9.47 19.38 -16.36
CA LYS A 415 -9.14 20.66 -16.99
C LYS A 415 -9.07 20.57 -18.52
N ASN A 416 -8.46 19.53 -19.06
CA ASN A 416 -8.17 19.39 -20.49
C ASN A 416 -8.94 18.25 -21.16
N GLY A 417 -9.69 17.46 -20.40
CA GLY A 417 -10.44 16.32 -20.92
C GLY A 417 -9.56 15.13 -21.29
N ARG A 418 -9.92 14.43 -22.37
CA ARG A 418 -9.19 13.23 -22.84
C ARG A 418 -7.93 13.59 -23.61
N GLY A 419 -6.83 12.93 -23.27
CA GLY A 419 -5.55 13.01 -23.99
C GLY A 419 -4.88 11.64 -24.09
N ILE A 420 -3.90 11.52 -24.99
CA ILE A 420 -3.09 10.31 -25.17
C ILE A 420 -1.68 10.60 -24.71
N ILE A 421 -1.10 9.66 -23.96
CA ILE A 421 0.30 9.73 -23.54
C ILE A 421 1.16 9.34 -24.75
N ILE A 422 1.85 10.32 -25.34
CA ILE A 422 2.58 10.16 -26.61
C ILE A 422 4.08 9.98 -26.43
N ALA A 423 4.65 10.42 -25.31
CA ALA A 423 6.07 10.29 -25.02
C ALA A 423 6.35 10.32 -23.52
N CYS A 424 7.51 9.77 -23.15
CA CYS A 424 8.09 9.85 -21.81
C CYS A 424 9.37 10.68 -21.88
N CYS A 425 9.44 11.78 -21.13
CA CYS A 425 10.58 12.70 -21.13
C CYS A 425 11.11 12.85 -19.70
N ALA A 426 12.22 12.20 -19.37
CA ALA A 426 12.78 12.17 -18.03
C ALA A 426 11.72 11.73 -16.99
N GLU A 427 11.34 12.61 -16.08
CA GLU A 427 10.35 12.33 -15.02
C GLU A 427 8.91 12.75 -15.41
N LYS A 428 8.67 13.08 -16.68
CA LYS A 428 7.38 13.61 -17.16
C LYS A 428 6.83 12.82 -18.32
N LEU A 429 5.52 12.69 -18.32
CA LEU A 429 4.76 12.11 -19.43
C LEU A 429 4.22 13.24 -20.30
N CYS A 430 4.41 13.10 -21.61
CA CYS A 430 3.87 14.03 -22.61
C CYS A 430 2.47 13.56 -23.01
N ILE A 431 1.46 14.39 -22.76
CA ILE A 431 0.07 14.08 -23.03
C ILE A 431 -0.42 15.00 -24.15
N ARG A 432 -0.94 14.42 -25.24
CA ARG A 432 -1.61 15.15 -26.30
C ARG A 432 -3.11 15.03 -26.12
N TYR A 433 -3.78 16.15 -25.85
CA TYR A 433 -5.23 16.20 -25.67
C TYR A 433 -5.98 16.30 -26.99
N ALA A 434 -7.26 15.92 -27.00
CA ALA A 434 -8.15 16.01 -28.17
C ALA A 434 -8.27 17.43 -28.73
N SER A 435 -8.01 18.46 -27.92
CA SER A 435 -7.94 19.86 -28.33
C SER A 435 -6.69 20.21 -29.17
N GLY A 436 -5.76 19.27 -29.36
CA GLY A 436 -4.45 19.50 -29.98
C GLY A 436 -3.39 20.06 -29.03
N LYS A 437 -3.76 20.42 -27.79
CA LYS A 437 -2.83 20.87 -26.75
C LYS A 437 -1.92 19.73 -26.30
N THR A 438 -0.65 20.02 -26.14
CA THR A 438 0.33 19.08 -25.55
C THR A 438 0.80 19.61 -24.21
N GLU A 439 0.82 18.77 -23.19
CA GLU A 439 1.21 19.14 -21.83
C GLU A 439 2.14 18.07 -21.25
N LEU A 440 3.16 18.51 -20.50
CA LEU A 440 4.05 17.63 -19.74
C LEU A 440 3.54 17.59 -18.31
N LYS A 441 3.22 16.40 -17.83
CA LYS A 441 2.84 16.15 -16.43
C LYS A 441 3.79 15.18 -15.79
N THR A 442 4.19 15.47 -14.55
CA THR A 442 4.84 14.47 -13.70
C THR A 442 3.83 13.41 -13.31
N LEU A 443 4.30 12.25 -12.95
CA LEU A 443 3.42 11.21 -12.43
C LEU A 443 2.68 11.68 -11.17
N ALA A 444 3.35 12.45 -10.30
CA ALA A 444 2.73 13.05 -9.12
C ALA A 444 1.55 13.95 -9.47
N GLU A 445 1.69 14.82 -10.49
CA GLU A 445 0.59 15.66 -10.98
C GLU A 445 -0.56 14.83 -11.54
N MET A 446 -0.23 13.76 -12.28
CA MET A 446 -1.25 12.83 -12.79
C MET A 446 -1.93 12.05 -11.67
N LEU A 447 -1.23 11.69 -10.59
CA LEU A 447 -1.75 10.96 -9.44
C LEU A 447 -2.56 11.83 -8.47
N THR A 448 -2.34 13.15 -8.44
CA THR A 448 -3.06 14.09 -7.57
C THR A 448 -4.34 14.63 -8.19
N ASP A 449 -4.56 14.47 -9.49
CA ASP A 449 -5.80 14.88 -10.16
C ASP A 449 -6.95 13.97 -9.68
N ARG A 450 -7.96 14.58 -9.01
CA ARG A 450 -9.07 13.84 -8.37
C ARG A 450 -10.01 13.17 -9.38
N ASP A 451 -10.10 13.69 -10.60
CA ASP A 451 -11.04 13.25 -11.65
C ASP A 451 -10.33 12.39 -12.73
N ARG A 452 -9.17 11.82 -12.41
CA ARG A 452 -8.40 11.05 -13.36
C ARG A 452 -9.03 9.70 -13.65
N THR A 453 -9.04 9.34 -14.93
CA THR A 453 -9.14 7.96 -15.39
C THR A 453 -7.99 7.68 -16.36
N VAL A 454 -7.21 6.64 -16.11
CA VAL A 454 -6.23 6.12 -17.07
C VAL A 454 -6.78 4.82 -17.61
N THR A 455 -7.23 4.83 -18.85
CA THR A 455 -7.81 3.65 -19.49
C THR A 455 -6.85 3.11 -20.55
N TYR A 456 -6.75 1.79 -20.62
CA TYR A 456 -6.08 1.11 -21.71
C TYR A 456 -7.02 1.12 -22.92
N ILE A 457 -6.62 1.75 -24.02
CA ILE A 457 -7.34 1.65 -25.30
C ILE A 457 -6.57 0.70 -26.20
N LYS A 458 -7.25 -0.31 -26.76
CA LYS A 458 -6.68 -1.15 -27.80
C LYS A 458 -6.39 -0.31 -29.05
N SER A 459 -5.32 -0.63 -29.79
CA SER A 459 -4.89 0.10 -30.99
C SER A 459 -6.00 0.36 -32.02
N GLU A 460 -6.98 -0.53 -32.11
CA GLU A 460 -8.15 -0.40 -33.00
C GLU A 460 -9.13 0.72 -32.59
N GLU A 461 -9.14 1.14 -31.33
CA GLU A 461 -9.96 2.25 -30.86
C GLU A 461 -9.26 3.61 -30.99
N LEU A 462 -7.93 3.61 -31.09
CA LEU A 462 -7.11 4.81 -31.35
C LEU A 462 -7.41 5.41 -32.73
N GLU A 463 -7.69 4.59 -33.75
CA GLU A 463 -8.04 5.04 -35.08
C GLU A 463 -9.39 5.80 -35.13
N LYS A 464 -10.32 5.46 -34.24
CA LYS A 464 -11.64 6.12 -34.14
C LYS A 464 -11.59 7.49 -33.47
N LEU A 465 -10.49 7.82 -32.80
CA LEU A 465 -10.33 9.10 -32.06
C LEU A 465 -9.69 10.22 -32.90
N ASN A 466 -9.55 10.04 -34.24
CA ASN A 466 -8.91 11.00 -35.15
C ASN A 466 -7.48 11.42 -34.73
N VAL A 467 -6.77 10.57 -34.01
CA VAL A 467 -5.36 10.75 -33.75
C VAL A 467 -4.61 10.11 -34.93
N THR A 468 -4.18 10.93 -35.87
CA THR A 468 -3.33 10.46 -36.96
C THR A 468 -2.12 9.72 -36.42
N ASN A 469 -1.98 8.45 -36.87
CA ASN A 469 -0.87 7.59 -36.57
C ASN A 469 0.46 8.23 -37.03
N GLU A 470 1.11 8.96 -36.15
CA GLU A 470 2.55 9.13 -36.27
C GLU A 470 3.17 7.83 -35.74
N LYS A 471 3.95 7.17 -36.56
CA LYS A 471 4.55 5.84 -36.37
C LYS A 471 5.08 5.62 -34.95
N PRO A 472 4.90 4.42 -34.38
CA PRO A 472 5.49 4.08 -33.11
C PRO A 472 7.01 4.27 -33.15
N ILE A 473 7.55 4.85 -32.10
CA ILE A 473 9.00 5.00 -31.90
C ILE A 473 9.60 3.59 -31.90
N PRO A 474 10.65 3.32 -32.72
CA PRO A 474 11.20 1.97 -32.81
C PRO A 474 11.79 1.49 -31.51
N GLU A 475 11.58 0.22 -31.18
CA GLU A 475 11.94 -0.47 -29.93
C GLU A 475 13.42 -0.51 -29.56
N LYS A 476 14.33 0.07 -30.35
CA LYS A 476 15.78 0.07 -30.08
C LYS A 476 16.42 1.40 -30.45
N THR A 477 16.92 2.11 -29.46
CA THR A 477 17.75 3.32 -29.59
C THR A 477 19.10 3.08 -30.27
N GLU A 478 19.45 1.88 -30.69
CA GLU A 478 20.78 1.54 -31.21
C GLU A 478 21.11 2.13 -32.59
N ASN A 479 20.13 2.62 -33.37
CA ASN A 479 20.37 3.09 -34.73
C ASN A 479 19.65 4.39 -35.15
N ILE A 480 19.28 5.26 -34.20
CA ILE A 480 18.67 6.55 -34.58
C ILE A 480 19.77 7.47 -35.15
N ARG A 481 19.71 7.76 -36.44
CA ARG A 481 20.54 8.76 -37.14
C ARG A 481 19.76 10.04 -37.30
N PHE A 482 20.11 11.07 -36.51
CA PHE A 482 19.57 12.40 -36.70
C PHE A 482 19.98 13.02 -38.00
N LYS A 483 19.08 13.79 -38.62
CA LYS A 483 19.34 14.55 -39.85
C LYS A 483 18.96 16.02 -39.67
N ALA A 484 19.57 16.90 -40.46
CA ALA A 484 19.10 18.26 -40.57
C ALA A 484 17.66 18.27 -41.11
N GLY A 485 16.79 19.06 -40.47
CA GLY A 485 15.35 19.08 -40.76
C GLY A 485 14.51 18.24 -39.80
N ASP A 486 15.09 17.30 -39.03
CA ASP A 486 14.35 16.54 -38.04
C ASP A 486 13.77 17.47 -36.96
N ARG A 487 12.53 17.22 -36.61
CA ARG A 487 11.88 17.89 -35.50
C ARG A 487 12.13 17.13 -34.19
N ILE A 488 12.43 17.88 -33.16
CA ILE A 488 12.63 17.31 -31.81
C ILE A 488 11.82 18.12 -30.80
N TYR A 489 11.45 17.45 -29.74
CA TYR A 489 10.95 18.12 -28.53
C TYR A 489 12.02 18.04 -27.44
N HIS A 490 12.37 19.19 -26.85
CA HIS A 490 13.34 19.26 -25.73
C HIS A 490 12.59 19.59 -24.44
N SER A 491 12.87 18.86 -23.37
CA SER A 491 12.20 18.96 -22.07
C SER A 491 12.15 20.39 -21.48
N SER A 492 13.20 21.20 -21.74
CA SER A 492 13.31 22.59 -21.24
C SER A 492 13.03 23.66 -22.28
N PHE A 493 13.17 23.36 -23.58
CA PHE A 493 13.10 24.36 -24.67
C PHE A 493 11.90 24.16 -25.62
N GLY A 494 11.09 23.10 -25.44
CA GLY A 494 9.94 22.82 -26.28
C GLY A 494 10.30 22.29 -27.68
N ASN A 495 9.41 22.54 -28.65
CA ASN A 495 9.58 22.10 -30.02
C ASN A 495 10.76 22.80 -30.70
N GLY A 496 11.58 22.02 -31.38
CA GLY A 496 12.74 22.51 -32.10
C GLY A 496 13.02 21.75 -33.40
N VAL A 497 13.75 22.38 -34.30
CA VAL A 497 14.16 21.80 -35.57
C VAL A 497 15.68 21.75 -35.65
N ILE A 498 16.23 20.60 -35.95
CA ILE A 498 17.67 20.40 -36.16
C ILE A 498 18.08 21.12 -37.44
N LYS A 499 18.91 22.15 -37.32
CA LYS A 499 19.40 22.91 -38.47
C LYS A 499 20.60 22.25 -39.13
N ASN A 500 21.54 21.77 -38.36
CA ASN A 500 22.69 21.00 -38.83
C ASN A 500 23.23 20.08 -37.75
N ILE A 501 24.07 19.11 -38.12
CA ILE A 501 24.73 18.18 -37.17
C ILE A 501 26.21 18.10 -37.61
N ASP A 502 27.13 18.30 -36.65
CA ASP A 502 28.55 18.15 -36.92
C ASP A 502 29.04 16.70 -36.85
N LYS A 503 30.31 16.45 -37.21
CA LYS A 503 30.92 15.11 -37.21
C LYS A 503 30.98 14.47 -35.81
N ALA A 504 30.88 15.25 -34.77
CA ALA A 504 30.87 14.79 -33.36
C ALA A 504 29.44 14.44 -32.88
N GLY A 505 28.41 14.57 -33.71
CA GLY A 505 27.01 14.30 -33.34
C GLY A 505 26.36 15.42 -32.53
N ILE A 506 26.95 16.63 -32.55
CA ILE A 506 26.35 17.81 -31.94
C ILE A 506 25.43 18.46 -32.95
N GLY A 507 24.13 18.49 -32.65
CA GLY A 507 23.12 19.17 -33.45
C GLY A 507 22.91 20.61 -33.02
N THR A 508 22.79 21.51 -34.00
CA THR A 508 22.34 22.88 -33.80
C THR A 508 20.82 22.90 -33.97
N VAL A 509 20.08 23.12 -32.89
CA VAL A 509 18.61 23.04 -32.85
C VAL A 509 18.02 24.46 -32.65
N TYR A 510 17.11 24.82 -33.54
CA TYR A 510 16.32 26.03 -33.40
C TYR A 510 15.00 25.71 -32.68
N PHE A 511 14.70 26.39 -31.58
CA PHE A 511 13.50 26.20 -30.79
C PHE A 511 12.45 27.27 -31.10
N GLU A 512 11.25 26.78 -31.47
CA GLU A 512 10.14 27.62 -31.91
C GLU A 512 9.52 28.43 -30.75
N SER A 513 9.65 27.94 -29.50
CA SER A 513 9.04 28.53 -28.30
C SER A 513 9.69 29.85 -27.85
N ASN A 514 10.97 30.02 -28.08
CA ASN A 514 11.72 31.20 -27.62
C ASN A 514 12.58 31.85 -28.73
N GLY A 515 12.57 31.32 -29.95
CA GLY A 515 13.36 31.80 -31.07
C GLY A 515 14.87 31.58 -30.95
N GLU A 516 15.34 30.80 -29.97
CA GLU A 516 16.75 30.56 -29.71
C GLU A 516 17.29 29.34 -30.43
N THR A 517 18.58 29.38 -30.71
CA THR A 517 19.32 28.24 -31.27
C THR A 517 20.29 27.71 -30.23
N LYS A 518 20.23 26.42 -29.93
CA LYS A 518 21.10 25.74 -28.96
C LYS A 518 21.91 24.62 -29.65
N ARG A 519 23.10 24.36 -29.12
CA ARG A 519 23.93 23.21 -29.54
C ARG A 519 23.75 22.06 -28.56
N LEU A 520 23.30 20.91 -29.04
CA LEU A 520 22.97 19.73 -28.21
C LEU A 520 23.73 18.51 -28.72
N LEU A 521 24.27 17.71 -27.81
CA LEU A 521 24.80 16.39 -28.13
C LEU A 521 23.61 15.43 -28.27
N LEU A 522 23.06 15.33 -29.49
CA LEU A 522 21.75 14.76 -29.77
C LEU A 522 21.57 13.33 -29.23
N LYS A 523 22.57 12.46 -29.45
CA LYS A 523 22.51 11.07 -28.96
C LYS A 523 22.48 11.02 -27.43
N ALA A 524 23.34 11.77 -26.75
CA ALA A 524 23.35 11.80 -25.29
C ALA A 524 22.07 12.44 -24.70
N CYS A 525 21.49 13.43 -25.39
CA CYS A 525 20.22 14.02 -24.99
C CYS A 525 19.05 13.04 -25.21
N LEU A 526 19.08 12.23 -26.26
CA LEU A 526 18.10 11.19 -26.54
C LEU A 526 18.20 10.04 -25.52
N ASP A 527 19.43 9.55 -25.27
CA ASP A 527 19.70 8.47 -24.31
C ASP A 527 19.29 8.84 -22.87
N LYS A 528 19.40 10.15 -22.56
CA LYS A 528 18.94 10.71 -21.26
C LYS A 528 17.47 11.14 -21.25
N GLY A 529 16.73 10.93 -22.32
CA GLY A 529 15.34 11.37 -22.45
C GLY A 529 15.12 12.88 -22.43
N ILE A 530 16.18 13.69 -22.66
CA ILE A 530 16.10 15.16 -22.68
C ILE A 530 15.46 15.66 -23.97
N ILE A 531 15.64 14.92 -25.09
CA ILE A 531 14.99 15.18 -26.37
C ILE A 531 14.23 13.95 -26.86
N VAL A 532 13.18 14.22 -27.63
CA VAL A 532 12.38 13.20 -28.33
C VAL A 532 12.26 13.64 -29.80
N LEU A 533 12.40 12.71 -30.74
CA LEU A 533 12.06 12.96 -32.15
C LEU A 533 10.54 13.10 -32.26
N SER A 534 10.07 14.22 -32.80
CA SER A 534 8.65 14.51 -33.00
C SER A 534 8.17 14.13 -34.39
#